data_578f5f2c8dbbdc56aa65606c39b33e8a
#
_entry.id   578f5f2c8dbbdc56aa65606c39b33e8a
#
_cell.length_a   1.000
_cell.length_b   1.000
_cell.length_c   1.000
_cell.angle_alpha   90.00
_cell.angle_beta   90.00
_cell.angle_gamma   90.00
#
_symmetry.space_group_name_H-M   'P 1'
#
loop_
_entity.id
_entity.type
_entity.pdbx_description
1 polymer ?
#
loop_
_entity_poly.entity_id
_entity_poly.type
_entity_poly.pdbx_seq_one_letter_code
_entity_poly.pdbx_strand_id
1 'polypeptide(L)'
;MTRPIAGKLALAAGVAISIPFMAAAANAASSPAPIVIPDSALHAMSTTVGGAKPQPSTNTLTHFFRTAFNPLDSTTFGFNMVGQDPALRRSTTITVDVTPLNVNVGGATFNGTDILQPTLTSPVFTDNDYTSTQFVSDPAVANGHGPGGTLSPGNTSNQLEDATMRSQFNEQGTTYHLLHNPVLHPAITIDVPKPQGTLIQTARGVVAGDIDATWWSTRIQNLNNSLSYADPTHLQLYLTDNLMLFTMNNPLNCCIIGFHGASEVVGHGLGSTHGNGNQPIQTFAWASYVTPGFFNPQRAWTLQDIDPLSHEISEWADDPFINNFVQPWTSPAIAPACSNVMETGDPVVGVGFTKETNTFRQGPTPNGTQVADGFYHPEDEALLPWFMRLNPSPAQTAQSGTNGRYTFMGDLNPFLVFHAPPPGCPA
;
A
#
# COMPACT_ATOMS: atom_id res chain seq x y z
N MET A 1 -20.54 75.70 -24.16
CA MET A 1 -19.50 76.68 -24.07
C MET A 1 -18.78 76.46 -22.76
N THR A 2 -17.52 76.12 -22.83
CA THR A 2 -16.35 76.48 -22.04
C THR A 2 -15.24 75.46 -22.22
N ARG A 3 -14.10 76.02 -22.59
CA ARG A 3 -12.90 75.31 -23.06
C ARG A 3 -12.07 74.72 -21.92
N PRO A 4 -11.19 73.72 -22.20
CA PRO A 4 -10.32 73.13 -21.23
C PRO A 4 -9.02 73.92 -20.98
N ILE A 5 -8.53 73.80 -19.75
CA ILE A 5 -7.23 74.42 -19.35
C ILE A 5 -6.19 73.24 -19.44
N ALA A 6 -5.19 73.47 -20.24
CA ALA A 6 -3.99 72.65 -20.38
C ALA A 6 -2.97 72.95 -19.27
N GLY A 7 -2.65 72.01 -18.44
CA GLY A 7 -1.56 72.09 -17.48
C GLY A 7 -0.30 71.41 -18.04
N LYS A 8 0.77 72.13 -18.18
CA LYS A 8 2.09 71.61 -18.56
C LYS A 8 2.76 70.95 -17.38
N LEU A 9 3.15 69.66 -17.54
CA LEU A 9 3.99 68.93 -16.57
C LEU A 9 5.47 69.08 -17.04
N ALA A 10 6.35 69.61 -16.18
CA ALA A 10 7.77 69.71 -16.41
C ALA A 10 8.46 68.36 -16.19
N LEU A 11 9.29 67.99 -17.15
CA LEU A 11 10.14 66.80 -17.12
C LEU A 11 11.37 67.07 -16.26
N ALA A 12 11.55 66.45 -15.12
CA ALA A 12 12.77 66.41 -14.36
C ALA A 12 13.63 65.22 -14.81
N ALA A 13 14.80 65.52 -15.36
CA ALA A 13 15.78 64.50 -15.75
C ALA A 13 16.46 63.93 -14.51
N GLY A 14 16.12 62.70 -14.14
CA GLY A 14 16.85 61.97 -13.13
C GLY A 14 18.01 61.18 -13.74
N VAL A 15 19.20 61.44 -13.24
CA VAL A 15 20.43 60.69 -13.59
C VAL A 15 20.35 59.33 -12.96
N ALA A 16 20.20 58.28 -13.79
CA ALA A 16 20.27 56.90 -13.34
C ALA A 16 21.75 56.48 -13.17
N ILE A 17 22.18 56.31 -11.93
CA ILE A 17 23.45 55.65 -11.60
C ILE A 17 23.23 54.15 -11.72
N SER A 18 23.73 53.53 -12.77
CA SER A 18 23.77 52.07 -12.93
C SER A 18 24.89 51.51 -12.06
N ILE A 19 24.50 50.89 -10.93
CA ILE A 19 25.39 50.02 -10.16
C ILE A 19 25.42 48.68 -10.86
N PRO A 20 26.57 48.15 -11.28
CA PRO A 20 26.63 46.80 -11.83
C PRO A 20 26.36 45.80 -10.69
N PHE A 21 25.21 45.19 -10.68
CA PHE A 21 24.96 43.99 -9.88
C PHE A 21 25.84 42.87 -10.46
N MET A 22 26.98 42.59 -9.82
CA MET A 22 27.66 41.32 -10.03
C MET A 22 26.75 40.24 -9.44
N ALA A 23 25.99 39.60 -10.29
CA ALA A 23 25.35 38.32 -9.97
C ALA A 23 26.48 37.31 -9.71
N ALA A 24 26.74 37.04 -8.44
CA ALA A 24 27.48 35.85 -8.08
C ALA A 24 26.68 34.67 -8.65
N ALA A 25 27.21 34.03 -9.68
CA ALA A 25 26.71 32.76 -10.15
C ALA A 25 26.84 31.79 -8.97
N ALA A 26 25.75 31.58 -8.26
CA ALA A 26 25.65 30.44 -7.35
C ALA A 26 25.86 29.21 -8.23
N ASN A 27 26.99 28.56 -8.08
CA ASN A 27 27.17 27.20 -8.58
C ASN A 27 26.06 26.37 -7.94
N ALA A 28 24.96 26.21 -8.67
CA ALA A 28 23.98 25.17 -8.35
C ALA A 28 24.77 23.88 -8.42
N ALA A 29 25.07 23.32 -7.26
CA ALA A 29 25.63 21.98 -7.20
C ALA A 29 24.66 21.08 -7.98
N SER A 30 25.11 20.55 -9.10
CA SER A 30 24.30 19.64 -9.90
C SER A 30 23.85 18.50 -8.99
N SER A 31 22.55 18.25 -8.95
CA SER A 31 22.02 17.08 -8.26
C SER A 31 22.76 15.83 -8.78
N PRO A 32 23.14 14.92 -7.90
CA PRO A 32 23.79 13.69 -8.34
C PRO A 32 22.89 12.97 -9.35
N ALA A 33 23.48 12.40 -10.40
CA ALA A 33 22.74 11.61 -11.36
C ALA A 33 22.07 10.41 -10.65
N PRO A 34 20.86 10.02 -11.07
CA PRO A 34 20.20 8.82 -10.52
C PRO A 34 21.06 7.57 -10.70
N ILE A 35 21.03 6.67 -9.72
CA ILE A 35 21.64 5.35 -9.84
C ILE A 35 20.78 4.53 -10.80
N VAL A 36 21.40 4.01 -11.87
CA VAL A 36 20.72 3.12 -12.81
C VAL A 36 20.65 1.72 -12.20
N ILE A 37 19.43 1.23 -11.96
CA ILE A 37 19.18 -0.09 -11.39
C ILE A 37 18.86 -1.06 -12.53
N PRO A 38 19.57 -2.20 -12.64
CA PRO A 38 19.24 -3.23 -13.60
C PRO A 38 17.94 -3.96 -13.19
N ASP A 39 17.15 -4.41 -14.15
CA ASP A 39 15.90 -5.13 -13.91
C ASP A 39 16.06 -6.35 -12.99
N SER A 40 17.26 -6.98 -12.98
CA SER A 40 17.54 -8.10 -12.09
C SER A 40 17.64 -7.73 -10.60
N ALA A 41 17.78 -6.45 -10.30
CA ALA A 41 17.80 -5.93 -8.92
C ALA A 41 16.45 -5.30 -8.50
N LEU A 42 15.53 -5.11 -9.46
CA LEU A 42 14.19 -4.60 -9.18
C LEU A 42 13.27 -5.77 -8.83
N HIS A 43 12.92 -5.89 -7.59
CA HIS A 43 11.93 -6.83 -7.10
C HIS A 43 11.15 -6.16 -5.96
N ALA A 44 9.85 -6.34 -5.95
CA ALA A 44 9.05 -5.89 -4.82
C ALA A 44 9.45 -6.72 -3.58
N MET A 45 9.54 -6.07 -2.46
CA MET A 45 9.78 -6.66 -1.16
C MET A 45 8.71 -6.19 -0.20
N SER A 46 8.26 -7.08 0.63
CA SER A 46 7.38 -6.75 1.75
C SER A 46 8.18 -6.54 3.02
N THR A 47 7.62 -5.79 3.93
CA THR A 47 8.14 -5.64 5.28
C THR A 47 7.05 -5.30 6.28
N THR A 48 7.11 -5.91 7.43
CA THR A 48 6.29 -5.57 8.58
C THR A 48 6.97 -4.56 9.48
N VAL A 49 6.24 -3.56 9.93
CA VAL A 49 6.77 -2.50 10.79
C VAL A 49 6.05 -2.49 12.13
N GLY A 50 6.64 -3.17 13.09
CA GLY A 50 6.25 -3.08 14.50
C GLY A 50 4.92 -3.75 14.85
N GLY A 51 4.99 -4.93 15.43
CA GLY A 51 3.84 -5.60 16.02
C GLY A 51 3.48 -5.00 17.39
N ALA A 52 2.21 -4.62 17.59
CA ALA A 52 1.69 -4.23 18.90
C ALA A 52 0.77 -5.33 19.45
N LYS A 53 0.84 -5.58 20.73
CA LYS A 53 -0.11 -6.49 21.37
C LYS A 53 -1.44 -5.77 21.54
N PRO A 54 -2.55 -6.26 20.97
CA PRO A 54 -3.84 -5.65 21.18
C PRO A 54 -4.16 -5.68 22.65
N GLN A 55 -4.46 -4.51 23.21
CA GLN A 55 -5.06 -4.39 24.53
C GLN A 55 -6.55 -4.08 24.33
N PRO A 56 -7.44 -4.65 25.10
CA PRO A 56 -8.84 -4.29 25.06
C PRO A 56 -9.00 -2.85 25.56
N SER A 57 -8.78 -1.89 24.69
CA SER A 57 -9.02 -0.48 24.89
C SER A 57 -10.33 -0.13 24.20
N THR A 58 -11.20 0.63 24.88
CA THR A 58 -12.44 1.15 24.30
C THR A 58 -12.18 2.23 23.25
N ASN A 59 -10.92 2.62 23.04
CA ASN A 59 -10.48 3.67 22.15
C ASN A 59 -9.44 3.15 21.15
N THR A 60 -9.80 2.12 20.43
CA THR A 60 -8.98 1.52 19.37
C THR A 60 -9.86 1.16 18.19
N LEU A 61 -9.23 0.84 17.07
CA LEU A 61 -9.86 0.37 15.85
C LEU A 61 -10.90 -0.72 16.14
N THR A 62 -12.08 -0.62 15.52
CA THR A 62 -13.07 -1.69 15.59
C THR A 62 -12.48 -2.95 14.97
N HIS A 63 -12.38 -4.01 15.75
CA HIS A 63 -11.85 -5.30 15.33
C HIS A 63 -12.60 -6.43 16.04
N PHE A 64 -12.47 -7.63 15.49
CA PHE A 64 -12.99 -8.85 16.11
C PHE A 64 -11.86 -9.86 16.32
N PHE A 65 -12.03 -10.74 17.30
CA PHE A 65 -11.12 -11.83 17.58
C PHE A 65 -11.82 -13.15 17.31
N ARG A 66 -11.15 -14.05 16.59
CA ARG A 66 -11.58 -15.44 16.40
C ARG A 66 -10.40 -16.40 16.53
N THR A 67 -10.71 -17.67 16.54
CA THR A 67 -9.74 -18.74 16.46
C THR A 67 -10.04 -19.66 15.31
N ALA A 68 -9.00 -20.19 14.68
CA ALA A 68 -9.08 -21.24 13.68
C ALA A 68 -8.26 -22.45 14.14
N PHE A 69 -8.83 -23.65 13.99
CA PHE A 69 -8.14 -24.89 14.31
C PHE A 69 -7.55 -25.49 13.04
N ASN A 70 -6.24 -25.72 13.05
CA ASN A 70 -5.55 -26.44 11.99
C ASN A 70 -5.59 -27.95 12.28
N PRO A 71 -6.29 -28.75 11.47
CA PRO A 71 -6.40 -30.16 11.72
C PRO A 71 -5.12 -30.97 11.40
N LEU A 72 -4.16 -30.37 10.66
CA LEU A 72 -2.94 -31.07 10.25
C LEU A 72 -1.94 -31.21 11.38
N ASP A 73 -1.84 -30.22 12.24
CA ASP A 73 -0.90 -30.19 13.38
C ASP A 73 -1.60 -30.07 14.74
N SER A 74 -2.93 -30.00 14.74
CA SER A 74 -3.75 -29.82 15.94
C SER A 74 -3.50 -28.49 16.67
N THR A 75 -3.02 -27.47 15.96
CA THR A 75 -2.80 -26.14 16.51
C THR A 75 -4.04 -25.26 16.36
N THR A 76 -4.31 -24.45 17.36
CA THR A 76 -5.33 -23.41 17.31
C THR A 76 -4.66 -22.04 17.22
N PHE A 77 -4.95 -21.29 16.17
CA PHE A 77 -4.47 -19.93 15.96
C PHE A 77 -5.55 -18.94 16.34
N GLY A 78 -5.15 -17.90 17.10
CA GLY A 78 -6.00 -16.73 17.33
C GLY A 78 -5.65 -15.63 16.34
N PHE A 79 -6.65 -14.91 15.86
CA PHE A 79 -6.46 -13.80 14.96
C PHE A 79 -7.41 -12.65 15.28
N ASN A 80 -6.94 -11.43 15.01
CA ASN A 80 -7.71 -10.20 15.07
C ASN A 80 -7.84 -9.64 13.66
N MET A 81 -9.04 -9.26 13.26
CA MET A 81 -9.27 -8.62 11.96
C MET A 81 -10.11 -7.36 12.12
N VAL A 82 -9.98 -6.45 11.20
CA VAL A 82 -10.70 -5.17 11.20
C VAL A 82 -12.21 -5.39 11.02
N GLY A 83 -13.00 -4.57 11.68
CA GLY A 83 -14.44 -4.56 11.56
C GLY A 83 -15.15 -5.36 12.65
N GLN A 84 -16.44 -5.60 12.44
CA GLN A 84 -17.23 -6.47 13.29
C GLN A 84 -17.14 -7.91 12.79
N ASP A 85 -17.32 -8.85 13.71
CA ASP A 85 -17.38 -10.28 13.41
C ASP A 85 -18.36 -10.57 12.25
N PRO A 86 -17.91 -11.14 11.13
CA PRO A 86 -18.74 -11.39 9.95
C PRO A 86 -20.01 -12.20 10.24
N ALA A 87 -19.97 -13.11 11.20
CA ALA A 87 -21.16 -13.88 11.59
C ALA A 87 -22.29 -13.04 12.18
N LEU A 88 -22.00 -11.82 12.60
CA LEU A 88 -23.04 -10.88 13.06
C LEU A 88 -23.77 -10.23 11.89
N ARG A 89 -23.24 -10.33 10.68
CA ARG A 89 -23.80 -9.75 9.44
C ARG A 89 -24.10 -8.27 9.55
N ARG A 90 -23.17 -7.54 10.17
CA ARG A 90 -23.27 -6.08 10.38
C ARG A 90 -22.20 -5.36 9.60
N SER A 91 -22.56 -4.19 9.08
CA SER A 91 -21.60 -3.32 8.40
C SER A 91 -20.74 -2.57 9.42
N THR A 92 -19.48 -2.40 9.08
CA THR A 92 -18.53 -1.50 9.75
C THR A 92 -17.98 -0.54 8.71
N THR A 93 -17.93 0.74 9.05
CA THR A 93 -17.22 1.74 8.25
C THR A 93 -16.03 2.23 9.06
N ILE A 94 -14.84 2.10 8.50
CA ILE A 94 -13.60 2.63 9.09
C ILE A 94 -13.25 3.94 8.40
N THR A 95 -12.98 4.96 9.18
CA THR A 95 -12.39 6.19 8.64
C THR A 95 -10.93 5.94 8.30
N VAL A 96 -10.54 6.33 7.09
CA VAL A 96 -9.16 6.27 6.60
C VAL A 96 -8.66 7.69 6.46
N ASP A 97 -7.78 8.12 7.36
CA ASP A 97 -7.17 9.45 7.33
C ASP A 97 -6.04 9.49 6.30
N VAL A 98 -6.33 10.02 5.12
CA VAL A 98 -5.41 10.02 3.97
C VAL A 98 -4.53 11.26 4.01
N THR A 99 -3.23 11.06 4.20
CA THR A 99 -2.22 12.12 4.23
C THR A 99 -1.23 11.95 3.08
N PRO A 100 -1.29 12.79 2.04
CA PRO A 100 -0.28 12.76 0.99
C PRO A 100 1.06 13.29 1.48
N LEU A 101 2.14 12.62 1.12
CA LEU A 101 3.51 13.05 1.45
C LEU A 101 4.22 13.54 0.19
N ASN A 102 4.65 14.80 0.21
CA ASN A 102 5.53 15.36 -0.81
C ASN A 102 6.96 15.17 -0.35
N VAL A 103 7.75 14.38 -1.08
CA VAL A 103 9.05 13.93 -0.61
C VAL A 103 10.16 14.49 -1.48
N ASN A 104 11.09 15.22 -0.85
CA ASN A 104 12.30 15.76 -1.46
C ASN A 104 13.47 14.81 -1.23
N VAL A 105 13.97 14.17 -2.27
CA VAL A 105 15.10 13.24 -2.20
C VAL A 105 16.01 13.37 -3.42
N GLY A 106 17.31 13.37 -3.21
CA GLY A 106 18.30 13.45 -4.28
C GLY A 106 18.23 14.68 -5.18
N GLY A 107 17.53 15.74 -4.75
CA GLY A 107 17.30 16.96 -5.53
C GLY A 107 16.04 16.93 -6.42
N ALA A 108 15.24 15.88 -6.36
CA ALA A 108 13.91 15.79 -6.97
C ALA A 108 12.81 15.84 -5.90
N THR A 109 11.61 16.21 -6.31
CA THR A 109 10.40 16.15 -5.48
C THR A 109 9.42 15.15 -6.07
N PHE A 110 8.94 14.25 -5.23
CA PHE A 110 7.89 13.28 -5.54
C PHE A 110 6.63 13.72 -4.80
N ASN A 111 5.61 14.14 -5.55
CA ASN A 111 4.43 14.77 -4.96
C ASN A 111 3.33 13.74 -4.70
N GLY A 112 3.14 13.33 -3.46
CA GLY A 112 1.99 12.49 -3.07
C GLY A 112 0.64 13.16 -3.35
N THR A 113 0.58 14.48 -3.54
CA THR A 113 -0.64 15.18 -3.96
C THR A 113 -1.07 14.84 -5.39
N ASP A 114 -0.15 14.47 -6.27
CA ASP A 114 -0.46 14.20 -7.68
C ASP A 114 -1.24 12.89 -7.85
N ILE A 115 -1.07 11.95 -6.91
CA ILE A 115 -1.70 10.63 -6.97
C ILE A 115 -3.00 10.54 -6.15
N LEU A 116 -3.43 11.62 -5.50
CA LEU A 116 -4.65 11.59 -4.66
C LEU A 116 -5.90 11.24 -5.45
N GLN A 117 -6.13 11.92 -6.56
CA GLN A 117 -7.34 11.69 -7.36
C GLN A 117 -7.40 10.25 -7.88
N PRO A 118 -6.37 9.69 -8.55
CA PRO A 118 -6.41 8.31 -8.97
C PRO A 118 -6.54 7.32 -7.80
N THR A 119 -5.95 7.61 -6.64
CA THR A 119 -6.08 6.75 -5.46
C THR A 119 -7.49 6.75 -4.90
N LEU A 120 -8.09 7.93 -4.70
CA LEU A 120 -9.42 8.06 -4.10
C LEU A 120 -10.57 7.58 -5.02
N THR A 121 -10.32 7.47 -6.31
CA THR A 121 -11.27 6.90 -7.28
C THR A 121 -10.95 5.46 -7.67
N SER A 122 -10.01 4.83 -6.97
CA SER A 122 -9.65 3.44 -7.21
C SER A 122 -10.61 2.46 -6.55
N PRO A 123 -10.57 1.18 -6.93
CA PRO A 123 -11.35 0.12 -6.31
C PRO A 123 -11.18 -0.05 -4.81
N VAL A 124 -10.10 0.48 -4.23
CA VAL A 124 -9.88 0.47 -2.77
C VAL A 124 -10.91 1.31 -2.03
N PHE A 125 -11.40 2.39 -2.66
CA PHE A 125 -12.34 3.33 -2.04
C PHE A 125 -13.67 3.46 -2.77
N THR A 126 -13.82 2.84 -3.94
CA THR A 126 -15.05 2.90 -4.74
C THR A 126 -15.65 1.52 -4.94
N ASP A 127 -16.97 1.50 -5.08
CA ASP A 127 -17.70 0.25 -5.29
C ASP A 127 -17.51 -0.29 -6.70
N ASN A 128 -17.28 -1.59 -6.79
CA ASN A 128 -17.05 -2.32 -8.03
C ASN A 128 -17.78 -3.64 -8.09
N ASP A 129 -17.95 -4.17 -9.31
CA ASP A 129 -18.44 -5.52 -9.55
C ASP A 129 -17.25 -6.50 -9.69
N TYR A 130 -17.10 -7.40 -8.75
CA TYR A 130 -16.07 -8.44 -8.75
C TYR A 130 -16.56 -9.80 -9.27
N THR A 131 -17.86 -9.93 -9.57
CA THR A 131 -18.46 -11.23 -9.98
C THR A 131 -17.96 -11.72 -11.34
N SER A 132 -17.52 -10.81 -12.22
CA SER A 132 -17.04 -11.12 -13.56
C SER A 132 -15.56 -10.86 -13.79
N THR A 133 -14.83 -10.47 -12.75
CA THR A 133 -13.40 -10.11 -12.86
C THR A 133 -12.59 -11.33 -13.23
N GLN A 134 -11.81 -11.21 -14.28
CA GLN A 134 -10.89 -12.25 -14.71
C GLN A 134 -9.51 -11.98 -14.10
N PHE A 135 -8.91 -13.03 -13.63
CA PHE A 135 -7.54 -13.03 -13.17
C PHE A 135 -6.58 -12.85 -14.36
N VAL A 136 -5.66 -11.92 -14.24
CA VAL A 136 -4.57 -11.74 -15.20
C VAL A 136 -3.28 -11.85 -14.41
N SER A 137 -2.62 -12.98 -14.51
CA SER A 137 -1.35 -13.22 -13.82
C SER A 137 -0.18 -12.61 -14.55
N ASP A 138 0.85 -12.23 -13.81
CA ASP A 138 2.18 -11.99 -14.38
C ASP A 138 2.63 -13.24 -15.15
N PRO A 139 3.03 -13.10 -16.43
CA PRO A 139 3.53 -14.21 -17.23
C PRO A 139 4.73 -14.94 -16.60
N ALA A 140 5.50 -14.29 -15.72
CA ALA A 140 6.62 -14.91 -15.03
C ALA A 140 6.18 -15.81 -13.86
N VAL A 141 5.03 -15.51 -13.27
CA VAL A 141 4.39 -16.29 -12.20
C VAL A 141 3.34 -17.24 -12.76
N ALA A 142 2.93 -17.03 -14.00
CA ALA A 142 1.79 -17.66 -14.67
C ALA A 142 1.92 -19.15 -14.98
N ASN A 143 2.96 -19.82 -14.54
CA ASN A 143 3.07 -21.27 -14.74
C ASN A 143 2.05 -22.05 -13.88
N GLY A 144 0.77 -21.82 -14.11
CA GLY A 144 -0.28 -22.63 -13.49
C GLY A 144 -1.54 -21.90 -13.05
N HIS A 145 -1.64 -20.61 -13.26
CA HIS A 145 -2.89 -19.90 -12.96
C HIS A 145 -3.89 -20.13 -14.09
N GLY A 146 -4.88 -20.92 -13.79
CA GLY A 146 -6.06 -21.03 -14.62
C GLY A 146 -6.81 -19.69 -14.69
N PRO A 147 -7.75 -19.51 -15.62
CA PRO A 147 -8.60 -18.34 -15.63
C PRO A 147 -9.25 -18.20 -14.25
N GLY A 148 -9.12 -17.02 -13.66
CA GLY A 148 -9.77 -16.70 -12.40
C GLY A 148 -11.25 -17.01 -12.51
N GLY A 149 -11.78 -17.68 -11.50
CA GLY A 149 -13.21 -17.96 -11.49
C GLY A 149 -14.00 -16.66 -11.21
N THR A 150 -15.26 -16.68 -11.54
CA THR A 150 -16.20 -15.64 -11.12
C THR A 150 -16.51 -15.79 -9.64
N LEU A 151 -16.51 -14.66 -8.93
CA LEU A 151 -16.97 -14.64 -7.54
C LEU A 151 -18.48 -14.84 -7.44
N SER A 152 -18.93 -15.24 -6.27
CA SER A 152 -20.36 -15.46 -6.02
C SER A 152 -21.19 -14.19 -6.17
N PRO A 153 -22.47 -14.27 -6.59
CA PRO A 153 -23.39 -13.14 -6.52
C PRO A 153 -23.39 -12.51 -5.13
N GLY A 154 -23.39 -11.17 -5.07
CA GLY A 154 -23.28 -10.42 -3.82
C GLY A 154 -21.98 -9.65 -3.66
N ASN A 155 -21.02 -9.84 -4.58
CA ASN A 155 -19.83 -8.98 -4.74
C ASN A 155 -20.01 -8.01 -5.93
N THR A 156 -21.22 -7.50 -6.14
CA THR A 156 -21.59 -6.69 -7.31
C THR A 156 -21.45 -5.19 -7.09
N SER A 157 -21.30 -4.75 -5.84
CA SER A 157 -21.14 -3.34 -5.48
C SER A 157 -20.40 -3.29 -4.15
N ASN A 158 -19.09 -3.41 -4.23
CA ASN A 158 -18.20 -3.51 -3.08
C ASN A 158 -16.91 -2.77 -3.33
N GLN A 159 -16.35 -2.16 -2.30
CA GLN A 159 -14.94 -1.81 -2.27
C GLN A 159 -14.09 -3.08 -2.30
N LEU A 160 -12.84 -2.99 -2.71
CA LEU A 160 -11.99 -4.16 -2.88
C LEU A 160 -11.94 -5.00 -1.60
N GLU A 161 -11.54 -4.40 -0.49
CA GLU A 161 -11.39 -5.11 0.78
C GLU A 161 -12.72 -5.64 1.33
N ASP A 162 -13.82 -4.92 1.10
CA ASP A 162 -15.16 -5.45 1.44
C ASP A 162 -15.47 -6.73 0.67
N ALA A 163 -15.12 -6.77 -0.62
CA ALA A 163 -15.34 -7.97 -1.45
C ALA A 163 -14.44 -9.13 -0.99
N THR A 164 -13.19 -8.86 -0.60
CA THR A 164 -12.25 -9.87 -0.10
C THR A 164 -12.72 -10.46 1.23
N MET A 165 -13.03 -9.63 2.20
CA MET A 165 -13.53 -10.06 3.51
C MET A 165 -14.85 -10.85 3.40
N ARG A 166 -15.75 -10.43 2.53
CA ARG A 166 -16.99 -11.17 2.25
C ARG A 166 -16.71 -12.54 1.62
N SER A 167 -15.70 -12.62 0.76
CA SER A 167 -15.29 -13.89 0.14
C SER A 167 -14.62 -14.80 1.15
N GLN A 168 -13.74 -14.27 1.98
CA GLN A 168 -13.01 -15.01 3.00
C GLN A 168 -13.93 -15.69 4.03
N PHE A 169 -14.98 -14.98 4.46
CA PHE A 169 -15.92 -15.46 5.48
C PHE A 169 -17.24 -16.00 4.94
N ASN A 170 -17.36 -16.16 3.63
CA ASN A 170 -18.58 -16.65 2.98
C ASN A 170 -19.83 -15.79 3.29
N GLU A 171 -19.66 -14.48 3.29
CA GLU A 171 -20.74 -13.52 3.59
C GLU A 171 -21.28 -12.80 2.34
N GLN A 172 -21.03 -13.33 1.13
CA GLN A 172 -21.62 -12.81 -0.10
C GLN A 172 -23.15 -12.89 -0.01
N GLY A 173 -23.81 -11.81 -0.44
CA GLY A 173 -25.27 -11.71 -0.39
C GLY A 173 -25.87 -11.47 0.99
N THR A 174 -25.05 -11.19 2.00
CA THR A 174 -25.50 -10.79 3.34
C THR A 174 -25.41 -9.31 3.55
N THR A 175 -25.71 -8.84 4.76
CA THR A 175 -25.58 -7.42 5.15
C THR A 175 -24.26 -7.11 5.84
N TYR A 176 -23.31 -8.04 5.84
CA TYR A 176 -21.93 -7.77 6.29
C TYR A 176 -21.21 -6.89 5.27
N HIS A 177 -20.55 -5.85 5.75
CA HIS A 177 -19.64 -5.01 4.98
C HIS A 177 -18.49 -4.50 5.85
N LEU A 178 -17.31 -4.41 5.25
CA LEU A 178 -16.19 -3.63 5.74
C LEU A 178 -15.91 -2.50 4.75
N LEU A 179 -16.27 -1.29 5.13
CA LEU A 179 -16.21 -0.13 4.24
C LEU A 179 -15.14 0.85 4.71
N HIS A 180 -14.44 1.45 3.76
CA HIS A 180 -13.45 2.49 3.98
C HIS A 180 -14.03 3.85 3.60
N ASN A 181 -13.97 4.81 4.53
CA ASN A 181 -14.38 6.19 4.30
C ASN A 181 -13.14 7.11 4.32
N PRO A 182 -12.58 7.49 3.16
CA PRO A 182 -11.39 8.32 3.12
C PRO A 182 -11.67 9.76 3.55
N VAL A 183 -10.85 10.27 4.45
CA VAL A 183 -10.83 11.68 4.89
C VAL A 183 -9.47 12.27 4.53
N LEU A 184 -9.48 13.23 3.61
CA LEU A 184 -8.26 13.85 3.11
C LEU A 184 -7.73 14.91 4.06
N HIS A 185 -6.45 14.82 4.40
CA HIS A 185 -5.69 15.79 5.18
C HIS A 185 -4.71 16.59 4.32
N PRO A 186 -4.24 17.76 4.80
CA PRO A 186 -3.23 18.54 4.12
C PRO A 186 -1.94 17.74 3.89
N ALA A 187 -1.31 17.97 2.72
CA ALA A 187 -0.03 17.34 2.40
C ALA A 187 1.07 17.73 3.38
N ILE A 188 1.93 16.77 3.69
CA ILE A 188 3.14 16.99 4.50
C ILE A 188 4.36 16.89 3.60
N THR A 189 5.26 17.85 3.71
CA THR A 189 6.55 17.80 2.98
C THR A 189 7.62 17.16 3.87
N ILE A 190 8.35 16.21 3.30
CA ILE A 190 9.47 15.52 3.95
C ILE A 190 10.74 15.74 3.15
N ASP A 191 11.75 16.34 3.78
CA ASP A 191 13.08 16.46 3.22
C ASP A 191 13.93 15.26 3.67
N VAL A 192 14.39 14.46 2.71
CA VAL A 192 15.22 13.28 2.98
C VAL A 192 16.69 13.69 3.02
N PRO A 193 17.39 13.48 4.14
CA PRO A 193 18.83 13.78 4.22
C PRO A 193 19.63 12.93 3.24
N LYS A 194 20.66 13.50 2.62
CA LYS A 194 21.51 12.81 1.61
C LYS A 194 21.99 11.40 2.02
N PRO A 195 22.37 11.13 3.28
CA PRO A 195 22.77 9.77 3.65
C PRO A 195 21.62 8.77 3.68
N GLN A 196 20.37 9.26 3.70
CA GLN A 196 19.18 8.42 3.90
C GLN A 196 18.40 8.17 2.61
N GLY A 197 18.79 8.80 1.49
CA GLY A 197 18.08 8.58 0.23
C GLY A 197 18.84 9.07 -0.99
N THR A 198 18.49 8.50 -2.14
CA THR A 198 19.06 8.80 -3.44
C THR A 198 17.99 8.72 -4.52
N LEU A 199 18.35 9.02 -5.76
CA LEU A 199 17.51 8.74 -6.92
C LEU A 199 17.97 7.44 -7.56
N ILE A 200 17.00 6.65 -7.97
CA ILE A 200 17.20 5.47 -8.80
C ILE A 200 16.49 5.67 -10.13
N GLN A 201 16.98 5.01 -11.15
CA GLN A 201 16.37 5.02 -12.48
C GLN A 201 16.40 3.60 -13.08
N THR A 202 15.28 3.18 -13.61
CA THR A 202 15.18 1.90 -14.32
C THR A 202 15.84 1.99 -15.70
N ALA A 203 16.14 0.85 -16.32
CA ALA A 203 16.62 0.79 -17.70
C ALA A 203 15.62 1.42 -18.70
N ARG A 204 14.36 1.52 -18.34
CA ARG A 204 13.28 2.15 -19.13
C ARG A 204 13.16 3.67 -18.90
N GLY A 205 13.98 4.23 -18.03
CA GLY A 205 14.05 5.67 -17.79
C GLY A 205 13.08 6.19 -16.73
N VAL A 206 12.30 5.34 -16.06
CA VAL A 206 11.45 5.74 -14.94
C VAL A 206 12.34 6.05 -13.73
N VAL A 207 12.15 7.22 -13.14
CA VAL A 207 12.91 7.69 -11.97
C VAL A 207 12.06 7.57 -10.73
N ALA A 208 12.65 7.10 -9.64
CA ALA A 208 12.03 7.06 -8.31
C ALA A 208 12.99 7.59 -7.23
N GLY A 209 12.42 8.01 -6.12
CA GLY A 209 13.16 8.22 -4.89
C GLY A 209 13.40 6.88 -4.20
N ASP A 210 14.59 6.66 -3.69
CA ASP A 210 14.94 5.43 -2.98
C ASP A 210 15.53 5.80 -1.62
N ILE A 211 14.91 5.33 -0.55
CA ILE A 211 15.15 5.80 0.82
C ILE A 211 15.44 4.61 1.73
N ASP A 212 16.32 4.81 2.72
CA ASP A 212 16.59 3.80 3.75
C ASP A 212 15.32 3.42 4.51
N ALA A 213 14.98 2.14 4.49
CA ALA A 213 13.73 1.62 5.06
C ALA A 213 13.61 1.89 6.57
N THR A 214 14.73 1.80 7.31
CA THR A 214 14.73 2.04 8.76
C THR A 214 14.47 3.51 9.07
N TRP A 215 15.10 4.41 8.32
CA TRP A 215 14.87 5.84 8.48
C TRP A 215 13.43 6.21 8.13
N TRP A 216 12.91 5.69 7.02
CA TRP A 216 11.56 5.99 6.57
C TRP A 216 10.49 5.46 7.53
N SER A 217 10.58 4.21 7.95
CA SER A 217 9.63 3.64 8.90
C SER A 217 9.60 4.40 10.22
N THR A 218 10.77 4.81 10.73
CA THR A 218 10.87 5.68 11.91
C THR A 218 10.19 7.03 11.66
N ARG A 219 10.33 7.61 10.47
CA ARG A 219 9.70 8.87 10.12
C ARG A 219 8.18 8.76 10.08
N ILE A 220 7.64 7.69 9.50
CA ILE A 220 6.19 7.43 9.47
C ILE A 220 5.64 7.22 10.88
N GLN A 221 6.31 6.44 11.73
CA GLN A 221 5.89 6.26 13.12
C GLN A 221 5.88 7.58 13.90
N ASN A 222 6.88 8.44 13.68
CA ASN A 222 6.93 9.76 14.30
C ASN A 222 5.79 10.68 13.83
N LEU A 223 5.42 10.62 12.56
CA LEU A 223 4.23 11.33 12.05
C LEU A 223 2.99 10.81 12.75
N ASN A 224 2.80 9.51 12.78
CA ASN A 224 1.67 8.85 13.42
C ASN A 224 1.48 9.30 14.88
N ASN A 225 2.57 9.49 15.59
CA ASN A 225 2.56 9.94 16.99
C ASN A 225 2.42 11.46 17.17
N SER A 226 2.56 12.26 16.11
CA SER A 226 2.60 13.73 16.20
C SER A 226 1.41 14.45 15.57
N LEU A 227 0.65 13.77 14.71
CA LEU A 227 -0.46 14.39 14.01
C LEU A 227 -1.67 14.57 14.95
N SER A 228 -2.18 15.81 15.02
CA SER A 228 -3.29 16.14 15.91
C SER A 228 -4.63 15.51 15.54
N TYR A 229 -4.74 15.01 14.32
CA TYR A 229 -5.93 14.30 13.81
C TYR A 229 -5.78 12.78 13.86
N ALA A 230 -4.62 12.26 14.24
CA ALA A 230 -4.46 10.82 14.41
C ALA A 230 -5.39 10.29 15.50
N ASP A 231 -6.28 9.39 15.11
CA ASP A 231 -7.29 8.78 15.97
C ASP A 231 -7.13 7.26 15.96
N PRO A 232 -6.91 6.62 17.12
CA PRO A 232 -6.72 5.16 17.20
C PRO A 232 -7.90 4.33 16.68
N THR A 233 -9.06 4.93 16.45
CA THR A 233 -10.22 4.26 15.84
C THR A 233 -10.21 4.32 14.31
N HIS A 234 -9.25 5.05 13.71
CA HIS A 234 -9.07 5.22 12.28
C HIS A 234 -7.81 4.49 11.78
N LEU A 235 -7.73 4.27 10.47
CA LEU A 235 -6.46 3.96 9.80
C LEU A 235 -5.77 5.27 9.40
N GLN A 236 -4.50 5.43 9.74
CA GLN A 236 -3.68 6.50 9.19
C GLN A 236 -3.01 6.00 7.90
N LEU A 237 -3.37 6.57 6.77
CA LEU A 237 -2.83 6.20 5.46
C LEU A 237 -1.92 7.30 4.92
N TYR A 238 -0.66 6.97 4.69
CA TYR A 238 0.33 7.86 4.10
C TYR A 238 0.59 7.45 2.65
N LEU A 239 0.45 8.39 1.72
CA LEU A 239 0.60 8.14 0.29
C LEU A 239 1.79 8.89 -0.29
N THR A 240 2.58 8.20 -1.07
CA THR A 240 3.69 8.77 -1.85
C THR A 240 3.59 8.40 -3.32
N ASP A 241 4.29 9.14 -4.17
CA ASP A 241 4.40 8.87 -5.59
C ASP A 241 5.83 8.43 -5.91
N ASN A 242 6.00 7.26 -6.54
CA ASN A 242 7.29 6.72 -6.98
C ASN A 242 8.39 6.79 -5.91
N LEU A 243 8.05 6.40 -4.69
CA LEU A 243 9.00 6.28 -3.61
C LEU A 243 9.22 4.80 -3.31
N MET A 244 10.48 4.39 -3.28
CA MET A 244 10.91 3.04 -2.98
C MET A 244 11.79 3.05 -1.73
N LEU A 245 11.91 1.91 -1.07
CA LEU A 245 12.83 1.79 0.06
C LEU A 245 13.86 0.70 -0.20
N PHE A 246 15.08 0.97 0.25
CA PHE A 246 16.16 0.00 0.25
C PHE A 246 16.51 -0.46 1.66
N THR A 247 17.09 -1.64 1.74
CA THR A 247 17.58 -2.22 2.98
C THR A 247 19.11 -2.36 2.99
N MET A 248 19.69 -2.65 4.18
CA MET A 248 21.13 -2.92 4.34
C MET A 248 22.05 -1.80 3.85
N ASN A 249 21.60 -0.53 3.89
CA ASN A 249 22.34 0.63 3.36
C ASN A 249 22.80 0.47 1.90
N ASN A 250 22.05 -0.27 1.10
CA ASN A 250 22.39 -0.55 -0.28
C ASN A 250 21.22 -0.26 -1.22
N PRO A 251 21.23 0.82 -2.02
CA PRO A 251 20.16 1.15 -2.97
C PRO A 251 19.89 0.06 -4.01
N LEU A 252 20.84 -0.85 -4.26
CA LEU A 252 20.61 -2.01 -5.13
C LEU A 252 19.80 -3.12 -4.43
N ASN A 253 19.56 -3.01 -3.13
CA ASN A 253 18.70 -3.90 -2.37
C ASN A 253 17.31 -3.26 -2.19
N CYS A 254 16.68 -2.94 -3.27
CA CYS A 254 15.39 -2.31 -3.46
C CYS A 254 14.39 -3.40 -3.93
N CYS A 255 13.11 -3.33 -3.81
CA CYS A 255 12.31 -2.18 -3.49
C CYS A 255 11.15 -2.56 -2.57
N ILE A 256 11.11 -2.00 -1.39
CA ILE A 256 9.90 -2.01 -0.57
C ILE A 256 9.04 -0.85 -1.07
N ILE A 257 7.77 -1.09 -1.35
CA ILE A 257 6.84 -0.13 -1.96
C ILE A 257 5.63 0.19 -1.08
N GLY A 258 5.49 -0.52 0.03
CA GLY A 258 4.49 -0.32 1.07
C GLY A 258 4.91 -0.96 2.37
N PHE A 259 4.21 -0.66 3.45
CA PHE A 259 4.17 -1.37 4.71
C PHE A 259 3.01 -0.89 5.56
N HIS A 260 2.45 -1.76 6.38
CA HIS A 260 1.53 -1.37 7.44
C HIS A 260 2.14 -1.58 8.82
N GLY A 261 1.48 -1.10 9.85
CA GLY A 261 2.00 -1.20 11.20
C GLY A 261 1.02 -0.74 12.27
N ALA A 262 1.43 -0.98 13.52
CA ALA A 262 0.71 -0.55 14.69
C ALA A 262 1.68 -0.05 15.77
N SER A 263 1.34 1.03 16.44
CA SER A 263 2.14 1.59 17.53
C SER A 263 1.27 2.05 18.69
N GLU A 264 1.79 1.96 19.91
CA GLU A 264 1.16 2.57 21.07
C GLU A 264 1.19 4.11 20.92
N VAL A 265 0.06 4.76 21.19
CA VAL A 265 -0.04 6.22 21.13
C VAL A 265 0.62 6.82 22.37
N VAL A 266 1.72 7.50 22.19
CA VAL A 266 2.44 8.20 23.24
C VAL A 266 2.05 9.68 23.25
N GLY A 267 1.26 10.12 24.23
CA GLY A 267 1.21 11.54 24.57
C GLY A 267 0.08 12.41 24.04
N HIS A 268 -0.95 11.89 23.39
CA HIS A 268 -2.12 12.69 23.02
C HIS A 268 -3.09 12.85 24.21
N GLY A 269 -2.87 13.87 25.07
CA GLY A 269 -3.89 14.53 25.93
C GLY A 269 -4.78 13.70 26.86
N LEU A 270 -4.81 12.41 26.74
CA LEU A 270 -5.51 11.48 27.60
C LEU A 270 -4.54 11.00 28.66
N GLY A 271 -4.43 11.75 29.75
CA GLY A 271 -3.71 11.43 30.99
C GLY A 271 -2.65 10.35 30.90
N SER A 272 -1.46 10.70 30.43
CA SER A 272 -0.29 9.82 30.34
C SER A 272 0.10 9.32 31.74
N THR A 273 -0.42 8.17 32.12
CA THR A 273 0.18 7.39 33.21
C THR A 273 1.01 6.30 32.57
N HIS A 274 2.30 6.55 32.49
CA HIS A 274 3.28 5.54 32.10
C HIS A 274 3.08 4.27 32.95
N GLY A 275 2.78 3.15 32.31
CA GLY A 275 3.04 1.86 32.89
C GLY A 275 1.90 0.87 33.11
N ASN A 276 0.68 1.06 32.63
CA ASN A 276 -0.43 0.13 32.91
C ASN A 276 -0.99 -0.64 31.69
N GLY A 277 -0.29 -0.74 30.59
CA GLY A 277 -0.69 -1.63 29.48
C GLY A 277 -2.03 -1.29 28.76
N ASN A 278 -2.54 -0.09 28.96
CA ASN A 278 -3.85 0.35 28.46
C ASN A 278 -3.73 1.55 27.50
N GLN A 279 -2.61 1.65 26.78
CA GLN A 279 -2.46 2.71 25.78
C GLN A 279 -3.26 2.34 24.51
N PRO A 280 -3.95 3.30 23.89
CA PRO A 280 -4.55 3.07 22.58
C PRO A 280 -3.49 2.68 21.57
N ILE A 281 -3.85 1.81 20.65
CA ILE A 281 -2.98 1.40 19.54
C ILE A 281 -3.47 2.09 18.28
N GLN A 282 -2.58 2.86 17.65
CA GLN A 282 -2.82 3.49 16.36
C GLN A 282 -2.27 2.59 15.26
N THR A 283 -3.13 2.24 14.32
CA THR A 283 -2.72 1.52 13.10
C THR A 283 -2.43 2.50 11.97
N PHE A 284 -1.51 2.14 11.11
CA PHE A 284 -1.13 2.96 9.95
C PHE A 284 -0.67 2.10 8.79
N ALA A 285 -0.77 2.65 7.59
CA ALA A 285 -0.19 2.10 6.37
C ALA A 285 0.54 3.21 5.60
N TRP A 286 1.59 2.83 4.89
CA TRP A 286 2.25 3.64 3.89
C TRP A 286 2.27 2.87 2.58
N ALA A 287 1.89 3.52 1.48
CA ALA A 287 1.95 2.94 0.15
C ALA A 287 2.46 3.96 -0.87
N SER A 288 3.24 3.49 -1.82
CA SER A 288 3.71 4.28 -2.95
C SER A 288 2.91 3.96 -4.19
N TYR A 289 2.38 4.98 -4.85
CA TYR A 289 1.80 4.83 -6.19
C TYR A 289 2.94 4.63 -7.19
N VAL A 290 2.93 3.53 -7.91
CA VAL A 290 4.03 3.14 -8.80
C VAL A 290 3.72 3.49 -10.25
N THR A 291 4.58 4.27 -10.90
CA THR A 291 4.42 4.58 -12.31
C THR A 291 4.51 3.30 -13.17
N PRO A 292 3.58 3.09 -14.13
CA PRO A 292 3.65 1.99 -15.07
C PRO A 292 5.03 1.88 -15.73
N GLY A 293 5.60 0.68 -15.75
CA GLY A 293 6.92 0.42 -16.33
C GLY A 293 8.11 0.71 -15.40
N PHE A 294 7.89 1.03 -14.14
CA PHE A 294 8.98 1.02 -13.16
C PHE A 294 9.53 -0.41 -13.02
N PHE A 295 8.70 -1.36 -12.66
CA PHE A 295 9.05 -2.77 -12.74
C PHE A 295 9.04 -3.27 -14.18
N ASN A 296 9.68 -4.41 -14.43
CA ASN A 296 9.73 -4.98 -15.78
C ASN A 296 8.35 -5.47 -16.22
N PRO A 297 7.71 -4.87 -17.24
CA PRO A 297 6.35 -5.20 -17.62
C PRO A 297 6.18 -6.62 -18.20
N GLN A 298 7.25 -7.31 -18.56
CA GLN A 298 7.19 -8.71 -18.98
C GLN A 298 7.27 -9.70 -17.82
N ARG A 299 7.54 -9.21 -16.59
CA ARG A 299 7.71 -10.05 -15.41
C ARG A 299 6.84 -9.64 -14.23
N ALA A 300 6.51 -8.38 -14.14
CA ALA A 300 5.81 -7.79 -13.00
C ALA A 300 4.95 -6.60 -13.45
N TRP A 301 4.13 -6.79 -14.49
CA TRP A 301 3.30 -5.71 -15.02
C TRP A 301 2.20 -5.29 -14.06
N THR A 302 1.79 -6.14 -13.15
CA THR A 302 0.79 -5.84 -12.13
C THR A 302 1.33 -4.90 -11.07
N LEU A 303 2.65 -4.87 -10.81
CA LEU A 303 3.27 -4.00 -9.82
C LEU A 303 3.31 -2.55 -10.31
N GLN A 304 2.16 -1.91 -10.34
CA GLN A 304 1.98 -0.53 -10.75
C GLN A 304 0.76 0.10 -10.09
N ASP A 305 0.64 1.42 -10.21
CA ASP A 305 -0.43 2.26 -9.66
C ASP A 305 -0.79 1.94 -8.20
N ILE A 306 -1.95 1.37 -7.92
CA ILE A 306 -2.47 1.09 -6.58
C ILE A 306 -2.13 -0.30 -6.04
N ASP A 307 -1.35 -1.10 -6.77
CA ASP A 307 -0.93 -2.43 -6.29
C ASP A 307 -0.40 -2.39 -4.85
N PRO A 308 0.58 -1.49 -4.50
CA PRO A 308 1.06 -1.42 -3.13
C PRO A 308 -0.01 -0.99 -2.11
N LEU A 309 -0.95 -0.16 -2.53
CA LEU A 309 -2.02 0.27 -1.63
C LEU A 309 -3.01 -0.85 -1.34
N SER A 310 -3.40 -1.61 -2.35
CA SER A 310 -4.30 -2.76 -2.17
C SER A 310 -3.66 -3.82 -1.28
N HIS A 311 -2.38 -4.11 -1.48
CA HIS A 311 -1.57 -4.97 -0.64
C HIS A 311 -1.64 -4.57 0.84
N GLU A 312 -1.25 -3.35 1.16
CA GLU A 312 -1.17 -2.87 2.56
C GLU A 312 -2.54 -2.75 3.24
N ILE A 313 -3.59 -2.44 2.49
CA ILE A 313 -4.96 -2.37 3.03
C ILE A 313 -5.48 -3.78 3.36
N SER A 314 -5.19 -4.76 2.52
CA SER A 314 -5.52 -6.16 2.76
C SER A 314 -4.83 -6.69 4.01
N GLU A 315 -3.54 -6.53 4.09
CA GLU A 315 -2.75 -6.99 5.23
C GLU A 315 -3.19 -6.31 6.53
N TRP A 316 -3.40 -4.99 6.49
CA TRP A 316 -3.94 -4.27 7.63
C TRP A 316 -5.33 -4.75 8.05
N ALA A 317 -6.21 -5.07 7.12
CA ALA A 317 -7.54 -5.56 7.45
C ALA A 317 -7.50 -6.93 8.13
N ASP A 318 -6.60 -7.78 7.67
CA ASP A 318 -6.45 -9.16 8.15
C ASP A 318 -5.49 -9.29 9.35
N ASP A 319 -4.54 -8.37 9.52
CA ASP A 319 -3.64 -8.33 10.69
C ASP A 319 -3.32 -6.90 11.16
N PRO A 320 -4.33 -6.14 11.66
CA PRO A 320 -4.17 -4.72 11.97
C PRO A 320 -3.11 -4.43 13.03
N PHE A 321 -2.70 -5.42 13.81
CA PHE A 321 -1.78 -5.24 14.92
C PHE A 321 -0.45 -6.00 14.74
N ILE A 322 -0.26 -6.65 13.60
CA ILE A 322 0.93 -7.48 13.27
C ILE A 322 1.20 -8.52 14.36
N ASN A 323 0.19 -9.26 14.71
CA ASN A 323 0.26 -10.26 15.78
C ASN A 323 -0.61 -11.50 15.53
N ASN A 324 -1.12 -11.66 14.34
CA ASN A 324 -1.82 -12.87 13.89
C ASN A 324 -0.78 -13.90 13.46
N PHE A 325 -0.25 -14.62 14.46
CA PHE A 325 0.74 -15.65 14.19
C PHE A 325 0.09 -16.87 13.57
N VAL A 326 0.69 -17.34 12.49
CA VAL A 326 0.26 -18.49 11.69
C VAL A 326 1.40 -19.51 11.57
N GLN A 327 1.13 -20.63 10.92
CA GLN A 327 2.20 -21.56 10.60
C GLN A 327 3.24 -20.93 9.68
N PRO A 328 4.53 -21.24 9.87
CA PRO A 328 5.59 -20.72 9.01
C PRO A 328 5.32 -20.97 7.54
N TRP A 329 5.52 -19.95 6.73
CA TRP A 329 5.35 -19.97 5.29
C TRP A 329 6.45 -19.18 4.59
N THR A 330 6.61 -19.39 3.29
CA THR A 330 7.49 -18.62 2.42
C THR A 330 6.83 -18.43 1.07
N SER A 331 7.27 -17.42 0.33
CA SER A 331 6.85 -17.16 -1.04
C SER A 331 8.05 -16.75 -1.89
N PRO A 332 7.93 -16.67 -3.21
CA PRO A 332 8.99 -16.14 -4.06
C PRO A 332 9.47 -14.73 -3.67
N ALA A 333 8.59 -13.90 -3.10
CA ALA A 333 8.90 -12.55 -2.70
C ALA A 333 9.82 -12.48 -1.46
N ILE A 334 9.65 -13.39 -0.50
CA ILE A 334 10.43 -13.39 0.75
C ILE A 334 11.50 -14.49 0.82
N ALA A 335 11.53 -15.44 -0.13
CA ALA A 335 12.46 -16.55 -0.12
C ALA A 335 13.94 -16.05 -0.15
N PRO A 336 14.86 -16.66 0.60
CA PRO A 336 14.71 -17.87 1.40
C PRO A 336 14.19 -17.62 2.84
N ALA A 337 13.76 -16.43 3.17
CA ALA A 337 13.20 -16.14 4.48
C ALA A 337 11.85 -16.83 4.68
N CYS A 338 11.46 -17.00 5.94
CA CYS A 338 10.16 -17.50 6.33
C CYS A 338 9.45 -16.45 7.19
N SER A 339 8.16 -16.27 6.98
CA SER A 339 7.28 -15.52 7.86
C SER A 339 6.41 -16.49 8.67
N ASN A 340 5.96 -16.07 9.83
CA ASN A 340 4.92 -16.71 10.64
C ASN A 340 3.85 -15.72 11.05
N VAL A 341 3.74 -14.62 10.34
CA VAL A 341 2.73 -13.57 10.50
C VAL A 341 1.77 -13.68 9.32
N MET A 342 0.52 -13.33 9.50
CA MET A 342 -0.50 -13.37 8.46
C MET A 342 -0.43 -12.10 7.61
N GLU A 343 0.42 -12.11 6.61
CA GLU A 343 0.57 -11.04 5.60
C GLU A 343 -0.11 -11.51 4.31
N THR A 344 -1.28 -11.00 4.01
CA THR A 344 -2.17 -11.56 2.97
C THR A 344 -1.72 -11.23 1.53
N GLY A 345 -1.01 -10.15 1.33
CA GLY A 345 -0.42 -9.78 0.05
C GLY A 345 0.89 -10.52 -0.26
N ASP A 346 1.72 -10.76 0.76
CA ASP A 346 3.07 -11.33 0.60
C ASP A 346 3.16 -12.68 -0.13
N PRO A 347 2.24 -13.64 0.04
CA PRO A 347 2.26 -14.87 -0.74
C PRO A 347 2.03 -14.66 -2.23
N VAL A 348 1.44 -13.54 -2.62
CA VAL A 348 0.95 -13.26 -3.97
C VAL A 348 1.56 -12.01 -4.60
N VAL A 349 2.64 -11.48 -4.04
CA VAL A 349 3.33 -10.29 -4.59
C VAL A 349 3.55 -10.42 -6.11
N GLY A 350 3.07 -9.42 -6.86
CA GLY A 350 3.11 -9.40 -8.31
C GLY A 350 2.04 -10.27 -9.00
N VAL A 351 1.10 -10.78 -8.25
CA VAL A 351 -0.09 -11.48 -8.75
C VAL A 351 -1.29 -10.56 -8.55
N GLY A 352 -1.84 -10.04 -9.63
CA GLY A 352 -2.92 -9.06 -9.57
C GLY A 352 -3.90 -9.18 -10.71
N PHE A 353 -4.79 -8.22 -10.81
CA PHE A 353 -5.82 -8.17 -11.83
C PHE A 353 -6.09 -6.72 -12.25
N THR A 354 -6.87 -6.55 -13.32
CA THR A 354 -7.29 -5.21 -13.75
C THR A 354 -8.70 -4.92 -13.28
N LYS A 355 -8.92 -3.70 -12.82
CA LYS A 355 -10.23 -3.25 -12.37
C LYS A 355 -10.41 -1.77 -12.61
N GLU A 356 -11.60 -1.37 -13.07
CA GLU A 356 -11.95 0.02 -13.41
C GLU A 356 -10.99 0.74 -14.35
N THR A 357 -11.40 1.91 -14.82
CA THR A 357 -10.59 2.73 -15.73
C THR A 357 -9.67 3.65 -14.93
N ASN A 358 -8.37 3.51 -15.15
CA ASN A 358 -7.36 4.41 -14.66
C ASN A 358 -6.78 5.23 -15.81
N THR A 359 -7.10 6.52 -15.84
CA THR A 359 -6.59 7.44 -16.88
C THR A 359 -5.34 8.20 -16.46
N PHE A 360 -4.87 8.01 -15.24
CA PHE A 360 -3.69 8.67 -14.72
C PHE A 360 -2.41 8.08 -15.34
N ARG A 361 -1.53 8.95 -15.80
CA ARG A 361 -0.26 8.56 -16.44
C ARG A 361 -0.39 7.58 -17.61
N GLN A 362 -1.50 7.64 -18.34
CA GLN A 362 -1.61 6.91 -19.59
C GLN A 362 -0.65 7.45 -20.64
N GLY A 363 -0.06 6.55 -21.38
CA GLY A 363 0.83 6.89 -22.49
C GLY A 363 2.20 6.20 -22.39
N PRO A 364 3.05 6.36 -23.41
CA PRO A 364 4.37 5.79 -23.38
C PRO A 364 5.23 6.47 -22.33
N THR A 365 6.09 5.69 -21.64
CA THR A 365 7.17 6.24 -20.86
C THR A 365 8.11 7.10 -21.74
N PRO A 366 8.97 7.95 -21.15
CA PRO A 366 9.93 8.74 -21.91
C PRO A 366 10.73 7.93 -22.95
N ASN A 367 10.93 6.64 -22.70
CA ASN A 367 11.63 5.74 -23.61
C ASN A 367 10.68 4.93 -24.52
N GLY A 368 9.39 5.19 -24.50
CA GLY A 368 8.40 4.55 -25.38
C GLY A 368 8.17 3.06 -25.13
N THR A 369 8.64 2.51 -24.02
CA THR A 369 8.66 1.05 -23.78
C THR A 369 7.47 0.54 -22.97
N GLN A 370 6.78 1.41 -22.27
CA GLN A 370 5.62 1.05 -21.46
C GLN A 370 4.46 1.99 -21.73
N VAL A 371 3.30 1.43 -21.80
CA VAL A 371 2.04 2.16 -21.87
C VAL A 371 1.17 1.64 -20.74
N ALA A 372 0.61 2.54 -19.94
CA ALA A 372 -0.47 2.17 -19.05
C ALA A 372 -1.62 1.61 -19.87
N ASP A 373 -2.19 0.52 -19.44
CA ASP A 373 -3.26 -0.19 -20.19
C ASP A 373 -4.65 0.44 -19.99
N GLY A 374 -4.75 1.42 -19.10
CA GLY A 374 -5.98 2.17 -18.85
C GLY A 374 -6.82 1.63 -17.70
N PHE A 375 -6.29 0.73 -16.90
CA PHE A 375 -6.95 0.13 -15.74
C PHE A 375 -6.16 0.35 -14.46
N TYR A 376 -6.79 0.12 -13.31
CA TYR A 376 -6.11 -0.08 -12.03
C TYR A 376 -5.65 -1.52 -11.89
N HIS A 377 -4.58 -1.71 -11.13
CA HIS A 377 -3.95 -3.01 -10.87
C HIS A 377 -3.96 -3.32 -9.36
N PRO A 378 -5.10 -3.74 -8.79
CA PRO A 378 -5.08 -4.29 -7.45
C PRO A 378 -4.31 -5.61 -7.41
N GLU A 379 -3.62 -5.85 -6.30
CA GLU A 379 -3.04 -7.15 -6.03
C GLU A 379 -4.11 -8.16 -5.63
N ASP A 380 -3.88 -9.44 -5.90
CA ASP A 380 -4.67 -10.54 -5.34
C ASP A 380 -4.31 -10.74 -3.87
N GLU A 381 -5.11 -11.46 -3.11
CA GLU A 381 -4.92 -11.65 -1.68
C GLU A 381 -5.02 -13.12 -1.30
N ALA A 382 -4.07 -13.61 -0.49
CA ALA A 382 -4.14 -14.93 0.09
C ALA A 382 -5.10 -14.92 1.29
N LEU A 383 -6.06 -15.82 1.29
CA LEU A 383 -7.14 -15.83 2.27
C LEU A 383 -6.77 -16.63 3.53
N LEU A 384 -7.43 -16.33 4.64
CA LEU A 384 -7.29 -17.02 5.93
C LEU A 384 -7.20 -18.55 5.83
N PRO A 385 -8.02 -19.25 5.02
CA PRO A 385 -7.93 -20.72 4.89
C PRO A 385 -6.54 -21.20 4.44
N TRP A 386 -5.83 -20.42 3.63
CA TRP A 386 -4.47 -20.77 3.24
C TRP A 386 -3.51 -20.76 4.43
N PHE A 387 -3.48 -19.66 5.18
CA PHE A 387 -2.61 -19.52 6.35
C PHE A 387 -2.89 -20.56 7.43
N MET A 388 -4.15 -20.87 7.64
CA MET A 388 -4.60 -21.81 8.67
C MET A 388 -4.61 -23.29 8.21
N ARG A 389 -4.13 -23.56 7.00
CA ARG A 389 -4.13 -24.91 6.41
C ARG A 389 -5.52 -25.58 6.43
N LEU A 390 -6.55 -24.77 6.24
CA LEU A 390 -7.94 -25.22 6.20
C LEU A 390 -8.37 -25.53 4.76
N ASN A 391 -9.44 -26.27 4.63
CA ASN A 391 -10.15 -26.36 3.35
C ASN A 391 -10.78 -25.00 3.04
N PRO A 392 -10.78 -24.56 1.78
CA PRO A 392 -11.45 -23.34 1.38
C PRO A 392 -12.93 -23.37 1.73
N SER A 393 -13.54 -22.20 1.96
CA SER A 393 -14.97 -22.13 2.23
C SER A 393 -15.78 -22.57 1.00
N PRO A 394 -17.00 -23.11 1.19
CA PRO A 394 -17.87 -23.51 0.08
C PRO A 394 -18.20 -22.39 -0.91
N ALA A 395 -18.26 -21.13 -0.47
CA ALA A 395 -18.48 -19.99 -1.34
C ALA A 395 -17.33 -19.75 -2.32
N GLN A 396 -16.14 -20.12 -1.92
CA GLN A 396 -14.94 -20.07 -2.76
C GLN A 396 -14.86 -21.27 -3.70
N THR A 397 -15.57 -22.36 -3.42
CA THR A 397 -15.59 -23.58 -4.23
C THR A 397 -16.59 -23.54 -5.37
N ALA A 398 -17.67 -22.79 -5.25
CA ALA A 398 -18.87 -22.97 -6.08
C ALA A 398 -18.69 -22.56 -7.55
N GLN A 399 -17.61 -21.90 -7.91
CA GLN A 399 -17.47 -21.32 -9.25
C GLN A 399 -16.16 -21.64 -9.96
N SER A 400 -15.18 -22.21 -9.29
CA SER A 400 -13.88 -22.50 -9.92
C SER A 400 -13.84 -23.87 -10.62
N GLY A 401 -14.81 -24.72 -10.40
CA GLY A 401 -14.73 -26.14 -10.83
C GLY A 401 -13.66 -26.93 -10.09
N THR A 402 -12.99 -26.32 -9.10
CA THR A 402 -11.98 -26.90 -8.22
C THR A 402 -12.52 -27.00 -6.79
N ASN A 403 -11.76 -27.61 -5.90
CA ASN A 403 -12.18 -27.80 -4.50
C ASN A 403 -12.12 -26.51 -3.64
N GLY A 404 -12.09 -25.34 -4.27
CA GLY A 404 -12.07 -24.03 -3.62
C GLY A 404 -10.86 -23.19 -3.97
N ARG A 405 -10.84 -21.98 -3.45
CA ARG A 405 -9.81 -20.99 -3.69
C ARG A 405 -9.10 -20.64 -2.40
N TYR A 406 -7.86 -20.30 -2.55
CA TYR A 406 -7.02 -19.82 -1.45
C TYR A 406 -6.61 -18.36 -1.63
N THR A 407 -6.97 -17.75 -2.77
CA THR A 407 -6.87 -16.32 -2.97
C THR A 407 -8.20 -15.72 -3.36
N PHE A 408 -8.31 -14.41 -3.28
CA PHE A 408 -9.53 -13.69 -3.63
C PHE A 408 -9.94 -13.93 -5.09
N MET A 409 -9.00 -13.87 -6.03
CA MET A 409 -9.30 -13.97 -7.45
C MET A 409 -9.09 -15.35 -8.06
N GLY A 410 -8.44 -16.26 -7.38
CA GLY A 410 -8.18 -17.57 -7.95
C GLY A 410 -7.55 -18.57 -6.99
N ASP A 411 -7.12 -19.67 -7.55
CA ASP A 411 -6.32 -20.65 -6.84
C ASP A 411 -4.85 -20.27 -6.92
N LEU A 412 -4.21 -20.19 -5.77
CA LEU A 412 -2.76 -20.15 -5.72
C LEU A 412 -2.20 -21.52 -6.07
N ASN A 413 -2.05 -21.80 -7.33
CA ASN A 413 -1.32 -22.94 -7.78
C ASN A 413 -0.07 -22.42 -8.47
N PRO A 414 1.12 -22.80 -8.15
CA PRO A 414 1.69 -23.99 -7.54
C PRO A 414 2.55 -23.76 -6.30
N PHE A 415 2.61 -22.58 -5.70
CA PHE A 415 3.52 -22.40 -4.54
C PHE A 415 2.91 -22.81 -3.22
N LEU A 416 1.73 -23.38 -3.25
CA LEU A 416 1.00 -23.72 -2.05
C LEU A 416 1.08 -25.21 -1.77
N VAL A 417 2.21 -25.62 -1.23
CA VAL A 417 2.29 -26.92 -0.60
C VAL A 417 1.75 -26.77 0.82
N PHE A 418 0.46 -27.05 1.00
CA PHE A 418 -0.22 -26.93 2.30
C PHE A 418 0.15 -27.99 3.33
N HIS A 419 0.99 -28.95 3.02
CA HIS A 419 1.06 -30.17 3.82
C HIS A 419 2.29 -30.25 4.71
N ALA A 420 3.18 -29.27 4.64
CA ALA A 420 4.35 -29.16 5.52
C ALA A 420 4.85 -27.73 5.52
N PRO A 421 5.62 -27.29 6.54
CA PRO A 421 6.39 -26.08 6.42
C PRO A 421 7.21 -26.18 5.13
N PRO A 422 7.35 -25.09 4.36
CA PRO A 422 8.20 -25.08 3.19
C PRO A 422 9.62 -25.54 3.56
N PRO A 423 10.35 -26.22 2.68
CA PRO A 423 11.72 -26.62 2.96
C PRO A 423 12.54 -25.42 3.43
N GLY A 424 13.11 -25.51 4.61
CA GLY A 424 13.91 -24.45 5.22
C GLY A 424 13.19 -23.57 6.23
N CYS A 425 11.87 -23.62 6.31
CA CYS A 425 11.15 -22.98 7.40
C CYS A 425 11.13 -23.85 8.65
N PRO A 426 11.41 -23.31 9.86
CA PRO A 426 11.27 -24.06 11.10
C PRO A 426 9.81 -24.49 11.29
N ALA A 427 9.66 -25.71 11.81
CA ALA A 427 8.33 -26.26 12.17
C ALA A 427 7.77 -25.59 13.41
#